data_fbb2d3baf7856ee84d75d36938eccf17
#
_entry.id   fbb2d3baf7856ee84d75d36938eccf17
#
_cell.length_a   1.000
_cell.length_b   1.000
_cell.length_c   1.000
_cell.angle_alpha   90.00
_cell.angle_beta   90.00
_cell.angle_gamma   90.00
#
_symmetry.space_group_name_H-M   'P 1'
#
loop_
_entity.id
_entity.type
_entity.pdbx_description
1 polymer ?
#
loop_
_entity_poly.entity_id
_entity_poly.type
_entity_poly.pdbx_seq_one_letter_code
_entity_poly.pdbx_strand_id
1 'polypeptide(L)'
;MSKTTASRAPRFAGKVVIVTGAAQGIGRGVAESIAAEGGTVFAVDRSPIVHEVVDAITAAGGEAAAHEADLETFAGAQGAVDQALKLFKRVDVLVNNVGGTIWTKPYDQYGEAEIEKEIRRSLFPTLWCCRAVLPFMVKKKKGVIVNVSSIATRSIHRVPYAAAKGGVNALTASIAMEQTGNGI
;
A
#
# COMPACT_ATOMS: atom_id res chain seq x y z
N MET A 1 -16.79 28.60 28.10
CA MET A 1 -15.50 27.92 28.34
C MET A 1 -15.09 27.22 27.05
N SER A 2 -14.21 27.85 26.28
CA SER A 2 -13.67 27.26 25.03
C SER A 2 -12.70 26.15 25.42
N LYS A 3 -12.99 24.89 25.06
CA LYS A 3 -12.04 23.80 25.18
C LYS A 3 -10.98 24.02 24.10
N THR A 4 -9.82 24.53 24.50
CA THR A 4 -8.62 24.54 23.67
C THR A 4 -8.24 23.08 23.45
N THR A 5 -8.62 22.50 22.30
CA THR A 5 -8.09 21.23 21.85
C THR A 5 -6.59 21.42 21.64
N ALA A 6 -5.78 20.87 22.53
CA ALA A 6 -4.34 20.83 22.35
C ALA A 6 -4.04 20.24 20.97
N SER A 7 -3.43 21.03 20.09
CA SER A 7 -3.00 20.60 18.76
C SER A 7 -2.03 19.43 18.94
N ARG A 8 -2.47 18.24 18.62
CA ARG A 8 -1.62 17.03 18.64
C ARG A 8 -0.55 17.21 17.60
N ALA A 9 0.71 16.99 17.97
CA ALA A 9 1.81 17.06 17.02
C ALA A 9 1.56 16.11 15.81
N PRO A 10 1.87 16.52 14.57
CA PRO A 10 1.63 15.71 13.38
C PRO A 10 2.35 14.36 13.49
N ARG A 11 1.63 13.25 13.41
CA ARG A 11 2.16 11.90 13.61
C ARG A 11 3.17 11.47 12.55
N PHE A 12 3.04 12.01 11.34
CA PHE A 12 3.85 11.66 10.17
C PHE A 12 4.87 12.74 9.79
N ALA A 13 5.08 13.77 10.63
CA ALA A 13 6.05 14.82 10.34
C ALA A 13 7.43 14.24 9.98
N GLY A 14 7.96 14.65 8.82
CA GLY A 14 9.25 14.20 8.30
C GLY A 14 9.30 12.72 7.89
N LYS A 15 8.16 12.08 7.63
CA LYS A 15 8.07 10.71 7.08
C LYS A 15 7.69 10.75 5.62
N VAL A 16 8.32 9.89 4.82
CA VAL A 16 7.93 9.60 3.46
C VAL A 16 7.19 8.28 3.43
N VAL A 17 5.96 8.31 2.93
CA VAL A 17 5.03 7.18 2.93
C VAL A 17 4.62 6.85 1.50
N ILE A 18 4.93 5.63 1.04
CA ILE A 18 4.36 5.09 -0.20
C ILE A 18 2.98 4.53 0.12
N VAL A 19 1.96 4.97 -0.62
CA VAL A 19 0.60 4.42 -0.53
C VAL A 19 0.21 3.85 -1.89
N THR A 20 -0.05 2.55 -1.96
CA THR A 20 -0.44 1.87 -3.19
C THR A 20 -1.97 1.77 -3.32
N GLY A 21 -2.48 1.80 -4.56
CA GLY A 21 -3.91 1.87 -4.80
C GLY A 21 -4.52 3.20 -4.31
N ALA A 22 -3.78 4.29 -4.49
CA ALA A 22 -4.08 5.58 -3.90
C ALA A 22 -5.08 6.43 -4.69
N ALA A 23 -5.49 6.01 -5.89
CA ALA A 23 -6.40 6.79 -6.73
C ALA A 23 -7.82 6.92 -6.16
N GLN A 24 -8.26 5.98 -5.33
CA GLN A 24 -9.63 5.96 -4.81
C GLN A 24 -9.77 5.16 -3.50
N GLY A 25 -10.96 5.22 -2.90
CA GLY A 25 -11.37 4.37 -1.78
C GLY A 25 -10.45 4.49 -0.56
N ILE A 26 -10.10 3.35 0.03
CA ILE A 26 -9.27 3.28 1.26
C ILE A 26 -7.89 3.89 1.02
N GLY A 27 -7.23 3.59 -0.11
CA GLY A 27 -5.90 4.09 -0.42
C GLY A 27 -5.85 5.62 -0.51
N ARG A 28 -6.84 6.24 -1.18
CA ARG A 28 -7.00 7.69 -1.24
C ARG A 28 -7.18 8.29 0.17
N GLY A 29 -8.11 7.74 0.96
CA GLY A 29 -8.34 8.22 2.32
C GLY A 29 -7.11 8.10 3.23
N VAL A 30 -6.32 7.04 3.06
CA VAL A 30 -5.04 6.86 3.77
C VAL A 30 -4.03 7.93 3.33
N ALA A 31 -3.89 8.17 2.02
CA ALA A 31 -2.97 9.18 1.48
C ALA A 31 -3.31 10.59 2.01
N GLU A 32 -4.58 10.99 1.92
CA GLU A 32 -5.08 12.27 2.42
C GLU A 32 -4.86 12.41 3.95
N SER A 33 -5.13 11.35 4.72
CA SER A 33 -4.95 11.37 6.18
C SER A 33 -3.49 11.49 6.59
N ILE A 34 -2.57 10.80 5.90
CA ILE A 34 -1.13 10.88 6.17
C ILE A 34 -0.62 12.29 5.86
N ALA A 35 -1.01 12.87 4.73
CA ALA A 35 -0.63 14.22 4.35
C ALA A 35 -1.15 15.26 5.36
N ALA A 36 -2.41 15.15 5.78
CA ALA A 36 -3.01 16.03 6.80
C ALA A 36 -2.28 15.97 8.16
N GLU A 37 -1.55 14.87 8.42
CA GLU A 37 -0.73 14.70 9.62
C GLU A 37 0.77 14.94 9.38
N GLY A 38 1.11 15.70 8.32
CA GLY A 38 2.46 16.21 8.05
C GLY A 38 3.40 15.20 7.38
N GLY A 39 2.88 14.11 6.83
CA GLY A 39 3.66 13.16 6.04
C GLY A 39 3.79 13.60 4.58
N THR A 40 4.92 13.28 3.96
CA THR A 40 5.10 13.35 2.50
C THR A 40 4.58 12.08 1.88
N VAL A 41 3.60 12.17 0.99
CA VAL A 41 2.94 11.01 0.37
C VAL A 41 3.48 10.75 -1.04
N PHE A 42 3.89 9.51 -1.30
CA PHE A 42 4.11 9.02 -2.65
C PHE A 42 2.95 8.12 -3.04
N ALA A 43 1.99 8.67 -3.78
CA ALA A 43 0.76 8.01 -4.18
C ALA A 43 0.99 7.19 -5.45
N VAL A 44 0.77 5.88 -5.39
CA VAL A 44 0.99 4.96 -6.52
C VAL A 44 -0.32 4.27 -6.90
N ASP A 45 -0.67 4.35 -8.17
CA ASP A 45 -1.80 3.63 -8.75
C ASP A 45 -1.54 3.37 -10.25
N ARG A 46 -2.28 2.46 -10.85
CA ARG A 46 -2.29 2.30 -12.31
C ARG A 46 -3.24 3.28 -13.02
N SER A 47 -4.12 3.92 -12.27
CA SER A 47 -5.09 4.89 -12.77
C SER A 47 -4.50 6.30 -12.73
N PRO A 48 -4.63 7.11 -13.81
CA PRO A 48 -4.21 8.50 -13.82
C PRO A 48 -4.97 9.37 -12.80
N ILE A 49 -6.09 8.92 -12.25
CA ILE A 49 -6.82 9.60 -11.16
C ILE A 49 -5.92 9.84 -9.94
N VAL A 50 -4.83 9.10 -9.79
CA VAL A 50 -3.86 9.33 -8.72
C VAL A 50 -3.28 10.75 -8.71
N HIS A 51 -3.21 11.41 -9.87
CA HIS A 51 -2.76 12.81 -9.97
C HIS A 51 -3.77 13.77 -9.34
N GLU A 52 -5.08 13.56 -9.51
CA GLU A 52 -6.12 14.36 -8.88
C GLU A 52 -6.05 14.28 -7.34
N VAL A 53 -5.66 13.11 -6.81
CA VAL A 53 -5.47 12.93 -5.35
C VAL A 53 -4.29 13.75 -4.86
N VAL A 54 -3.18 13.77 -5.60
CA VAL A 54 -2.01 14.59 -5.27
C VAL A 54 -2.32 16.07 -5.35
N ASP A 55 -3.07 16.50 -6.37
CA ASP A 55 -3.51 17.89 -6.52
C ASP A 55 -4.40 18.32 -5.32
N ALA A 56 -5.32 17.46 -4.89
CA ALA A 56 -6.16 17.70 -3.72
C ALA A 56 -5.34 17.80 -2.42
N ILE A 57 -4.36 16.92 -2.22
CA ILE A 57 -3.45 16.96 -1.07
C ILE A 57 -2.65 18.27 -1.07
N THR A 58 -2.10 18.65 -2.22
CA THR A 58 -1.28 19.86 -2.37
C THR A 58 -2.12 21.12 -2.16
N ALA A 59 -3.33 21.17 -2.69
CA ALA A 59 -4.27 22.27 -2.46
C ALA A 59 -4.67 22.42 -0.98
N ALA A 60 -4.67 21.33 -0.22
CA ALA A 60 -4.87 21.33 1.23
C ALA A 60 -3.61 21.69 2.04
N GLY A 61 -2.47 22.01 1.37
CA GLY A 61 -1.20 22.35 2.01
C GLY A 61 -0.33 21.15 2.41
N GLY A 62 -0.66 19.94 1.96
CA GLY A 62 0.15 18.74 2.15
C GLY A 62 1.24 18.59 1.09
N GLU A 63 2.14 17.65 1.30
CA GLU A 63 3.21 17.30 0.36
C GLU A 63 2.95 15.92 -0.24
N ALA A 64 2.85 15.83 -1.56
CA ALA A 64 2.63 14.56 -2.24
C ALA A 64 3.23 14.57 -3.66
N ALA A 65 3.49 13.37 -4.20
CA ALA A 65 3.79 13.13 -5.60
C ALA A 65 3.07 11.85 -6.08
N ALA A 66 2.68 11.85 -7.36
CA ALA A 66 2.00 10.72 -7.99
C ALA A 66 2.97 9.88 -8.83
N HIS A 67 2.67 8.58 -8.95
CA HIS A 67 3.34 7.68 -9.87
C HIS A 67 2.37 6.64 -10.41
N GLU A 68 2.27 6.59 -11.74
CA GLU A 68 1.46 5.57 -12.41
C GLU A 68 2.29 4.29 -12.59
N ALA A 69 1.82 3.18 -12.03
CA ALA A 69 2.48 1.88 -12.15
C ALA A 69 1.51 0.71 -12.06
N ASP A 70 1.76 -0.33 -12.84
CA ASP A 70 1.12 -1.63 -12.67
C ASP A 70 1.89 -2.47 -11.65
N LEU A 71 1.37 -2.53 -10.43
CA LEU A 71 1.96 -3.26 -9.31
C LEU A 71 1.70 -4.77 -9.35
N GLU A 72 0.92 -5.27 -10.33
CA GLU A 72 0.82 -6.71 -10.58
C GLU A 72 2.11 -7.29 -11.18
N THR A 73 3.08 -6.43 -11.53
CA THR A 73 4.41 -6.79 -12.00
C THR A 73 5.51 -6.35 -11.03
N PHE A 74 6.60 -7.13 -10.94
CA PHE A 74 7.75 -6.72 -10.11
C PHE A 74 8.43 -5.46 -10.66
N ALA A 75 8.51 -5.31 -11.98
CA ALA A 75 9.10 -4.13 -12.60
C ALA A 75 8.36 -2.84 -12.22
N GLY A 76 7.02 -2.86 -12.21
CA GLY A 76 6.21 -1.73 -11.75
C GLY A 76 6.43 -1.38 -10.28
N ALA A 77 6.47 -2.40 -9.41
CA ALA A 77 6.73 -2.20 -7.99
C ALA A 77 8.15 -1.68 -7.72
N GLN A 78 9.16 -2.21 -8.40
CA GLN A 78 10.54 -1.75 -8.27
C GLN A 78 10.67 -0.31 -8.77
N GLY A 79 10.10 0.01 -9.95
CA GLY A 79 10.10 1.36 -10.51
C GLY A 79 9.45 2.38 -9.58
N ALA A 80 8.36 2.03 -8.91
CA ALA A 80 7.69 2.90 -7.95
C ALA A 80 8.60 3.19 -6.72
N VAL A 81 9.25 2.17 -6.16
CA VAL A 81 10.17 2.35 -5.04
C VAL A 81 11.40 3.16 -5.45
N ASP A 82 11.98 2.88 -6.61
CA ASP A 82 13.15 3.61 -7.14
C ASP A 82 12.81 5.08 -7.37
N GLN A 83 11.62 5.38 -7.90
CA GLN A 83 11.17 6.75 -8.10
C GLN A 83 10.96 7.49 -6.78
N ALA A 84 10.37 6.86 -5.77
CA ALA A 84 10.23 7.43 -4.43
C ALA A 84 11.60 7.74 -3.82
N LEU A 85 12.55 6.81 -3.93
CA LEU A 85 13.93 7.01 -3.45
C LEU A 85 14.66 8.09 -4.24
N LYS A 86 14.42 8.23 -5.55
CA LYS A 86 14.99 9.28 -6.38
C LYS A 86 14.50 10.67 -5.94
N LEU A 87 13.21 10.83 -5.70
CA LEU A 87 12.58 12.08 -5.31
C LEU A 87 12.93 12.49 -3.88
N PHE A 88 12.72 11.59 -2.93
CA PHE A 88 12.73 11.90 -1.51
C PHE A 88 13.97 11.41 -0.76
N LYS A 89 14.82 10.61 -1.39
CA LYS A 89 16.05 10.00 -0.81
C LYS A 89 15.76 9.08 0.38
N ARG A 90 14.48 8.80 0.66
CA ARG A 90 14.03 7.96 1.78
C ARG A 90 12.64 7.37 1.52
N VAL A 91 12.37 6.27 2.18
CA VAL A 91 11.03 5.69 2.38
C VAL A 91 10.97 5.23 3.83
N ASP A 92 10.00 5.68 4.59
CA ASP A 92 9.84 5.31 6.00
C ASP A 92 8.73 4.31 6.21
N VAL A 93 7.67 4.43 5.39
CA VAL A 93 6.49 3.57 5.49
C VAL A 93 6.05 3.14 4.08
N LEU A 94 5.69 1.88 3.95
CA LEU A 94 4.97 1.34 2.79
C LEU A 94 3.57 0.90 3.23
N VAL A 95 2.54 1.42 2.57
CA VAL A 95 1.15 0.96 2.73
C VAL A 95 0.72 0.21 1.48
N ASN A 96 0.65 -1.10 1.58
CA ASN A 96 0.15 -1.98 0.52
C ASN A 96 -1.37 -2.10 0.62
N ASN A 97 -2.08 -1.40 -0.26
CA ASN A 97 -3.54 -1.38 -0.26
C ASN A 97 -4.14 -1.94 -1.58
N VAL A 98 -3.34 -2.12 -2.63
CA VAL A 98 -3.85 -2.69 -3.89
C VAL A 98 -4.45 -4.08 -3.66
N GLY A 99 -5.63 -4.28 -4.23
CA GLY A 99 -6.37 -5.54 -4.20
C GLY A 99 -7.87 -5.29 -4.17
N GLY A 100 -8.61 -6.35 -4.43
CA GLY A 100 -10.07 -6.31 -4.42
C GLY A 100 -10.62 -7.50 -5.19
N THR A 101 -11.75 -8.03 -4.74
CA THR A 101 -12.42 -9.14 -5.43
C THR A 101 -12.90 -8.70 -6.81
N ILE A 102 -12.74 -9.56 -7.79
CA ILE A 102 -13.23 -9.36 -9.16
C ILE A 102 -14.56 -10.07 -9.33
N TRP A 103 -14.63 -11.32 -8.88
CA TRP A 103 -15.84 -12.16 -9.01
C TRP A 103 -16.33 -12.67 -7.67
N THR A 104 -17.65 -12.91 -7.61
CA THR A 104 -18.33 -13.52 -6.47
C THR A 104 -19.25 -14.60 -7.01
N LYS A 105 -18.84 -15.87 -6.91
CA LYS A 105 -19.58 -17.04 -7.38
C LYS A 105 -19.11 -18.31 -6.68
N PRO A 106 -19.85 -19.44 -6.76
CA PRO A 106 -19.43 -20.74 -6.25
C PRO A 106 -18.05 -21.13 -6.79
N TYR A 107 -17.23 -21.80 -5.96
CA TYR A 107 -15.83 -22.06 -6.31
C TYR A 107 -15.70 -23.03 -7.49
N ASP A 108 -16.55 -24.02 -7.61
CA ASP A 108 -16.61 -24.97 -8.72
C ASP A 108 -16.93 -24.32 -10.07
N GLN A 109 -17.36 -23.07 -10.08
CA GLN A 109 -17.62 -22.29 -11.29
C GLN A 109 -16.49 -21.35 -11.70
N TYR A 110 -15.40 -21.28 -10.92
CA TYR A 110 -14.24 -20.48 -11.32
C TYR A 110 -13.41 -21.18 -12.37
N GLY A 111 -13.14 -20.48 -13.47
CA GLY A 111 -12.16 -20.91 -14.46
C GLY A 111 -10.74 -20.64 -13.99
N GLU A 112 -9.77 -21.38 -14.57
CA GLU A 112 -8.35 -21.24 -14.26
C GLU A 112 -7.87 -19.78 -14.35
N ALA A 113 -8.12 -19.12 -15.46
CA ALA A 113 -7.73 -17.72 -15.69
C ALA A 113 -8.34 -16.73 -14.69
N GLU A 114 -9.55 -17.00 -14.19
CA GLU A 114 -10.20 -16.17 -13.18
C GLU A 114 -9.52 -16.33 -11.83
N ILE A 115 -9.16 -17.56 -11.45
CA ILE A 115 -8.40 -17.86 -10.22
C ILE A 115 -7.05 -17.15 -10.26
N GLU A 116 -6.30 -17.30 -11.35
CA GLU A 116 -5.01 -16.64 -11.53
C GLU A 116 -5.12 -15.12 -11.42
N LYS A 117 -6.13 -14.53 -12.09
CA LYS A 117 -6.34 -13.09 -12.08
C LYS A 117 -6.69 -12.54 -10.70
N GLU A 118 -7.51 -13.25 -9.91
CA GLU A 118 -7.80 -12.87 -8.52
C GLU A 118 -6.54 -12.91 -7.64
N ILE A 119 -5.74 -13.96 -7.75
CA ILE A 119 -4.47 -14.08 -7.01
C ILE A 119 -3.51 -12.98 -7.43
N ARG A 120 -3.32 -12.79 -8.73
CA ARG A 120 -2.42 -11.77 -9.29
C ARG A 120 -2.80 -10.37 -8.79
N ARG A 121 -4.07 -10.00 -8.90
CA ARG A 121 -4.58 -8.69 -8.48
C ARG A 121 -4.46 -8.43 -6.98
N SER A 122 -4.68 -9.45 -6.15
CA SER A 122 -4.89 -9.26 -4.70
C SER A 122 -3.74 -9.72 -3.80
N LEU A 123 -2.73 -10.41 -4.36
CA LEU A 123 -1.54 -10.86 -3.63
C LEU A 123 -0.24 -10.27 -4.22
N PHE A 124 -0.07 -10.32 -5.53
CA PHE A 124 1.20 -9.95 -6.16
C PHE A 124 1.65 -8.50 -5.91
N PRO A 125 0.76 -7.48 -5.92
CA PRO A 125 1.18 -6.12 -5.59
C PRO A 125 1.85 -6.02 -4.22
N THR A 126 1.30 -6.70 -3.21
CA THR A 126 1.88 -6.73 -1.86
C THR A 126 3.22 -7.46 -1.84
N LEU A 127 3.33 -8.63 -2.50
CA LEU A 127 4.58 -9.38 -2.63
C LEU A 127 5.68 -8.52 -3.25
N TRP A 128 5.39 -7.91 -4.40
CA TRP A 128 6.37 -7.17 -5.17
C TRP A 128 6.80 -5.87 -4.48
N CYS A 129 5.87 -5.11 -3.92
CA CYS A 129 6.21 -3.88 -3.20
C CYS A 129 7.01 -4.17 -1.92
N CYS A 130 6.67 -5.20 -1.15
CA CYS A 130 7.49 -5.64 -0.02
C CYS A 130 8.90 -6.03 -0.49
N ARG A 131 9.02 -6.85 -1.53
CA ARG A 131 10.32 -7.26 -2.08
C ARG A 131 11.16 -6.08 -2.57
N ALA A 132 10.53 -5.08 -3.18
CA ALA A 132 11.21 -3.90 -3.69
C ALA A 132 11.73 -2.99 -2.58
N VAL A 133 10.94 -2.76 -1.51
CA VAL A 133 11.30 -1.81 -0.44
C VAL A 133 12.24 -2.41 0.61
N LEU A 134 12.13 -3.70 0.89
CA LEU A 134 12.87 -4.38 1.96
C LEU A 134 14.39 -4.16 1.93
N PRO A 135 15.12 -4.28 0.79
CA PRO A 135 16.56 -4.08 0.78
C PRO A 135 16.98 -2.70 1.30
N PHE A 136 16.18 -1.68 0.99
CA PHE A 136 16.42 -0.33 1.46
C PHE A 136 16.14 -0.18 2.97
N MET A 137 15.01 -0.70 3.45
CA MET A 137 14.66 -0.65 4.87
C MET A 137 15.66 -1.43 5.73
N VAL A 138 16.06 -2.64 5.29
CA VAL A 138 17.08 -3.47 5.96
C VAL A 138 18.41 -2.72 6.06
N LYS A 139 18.88 -2.11 4.97
CA LYS A 139 20.11 -1.30 4.97
C LYS A 139 20.04 -0.15 5.98
N LYS A 140 18.86 0.47 6.13
CA LYS A 140 18.62 1.56 7.09
C LYS A 140 18.35 1.08 8.51
N LYS A 141 18.11 -0.20 8.71
CA LYS A 141 17.63 -0.80 9.97
C LYS A 141 16.40 -0.07 10.53
N LYS A 142 15.53 0.36 9.64
CA LYS A 142 14.31 1.09 10.00
C LYS A 142 13.31 1.10 8.86
N GLY A 143 12.07 0.74 9.16
CA GLY A 143 10.95 0.83 8.23
C GLY A 143 9.66 0.36 8.87
N VAL A 144 8.55 0.67 8.23
CA VAL A 144 7.23 0.12 8.59
C VAL A 144 6.54 -0.33 7.31
N ILE A 145 6.02 -1.54 7.32
CA ILE A 145 5.20 -2.07 6.22
C ILE A 145 3.80 -2.35 6.78
N VAL A 146 2.79 -1.74 6.18
CA VAL A 146 1.39 -1.97 6.50
C VAL A 146 0.73 -2.65 5.30
N ASN A 147 0.20 -3.86 5.52
CA ASN A 147 -0.47 -4.63 4.48
C ASN A 147 -1.98 -4.65 4.76
N VAL A 148 -2.78 -4.11 3.85
CA VAL A 148 -4.24 -4.12 3.95
C VAL A 148 -4.75 -5.49 3.55
N SER A 149 -5.17 -6.26 4.53
CA SER A 149 -5.82 -7.56 4.35
C SER A 149 -7.35 -7.41 4.22
N SER A 150 -8.10 -8.40 4.60
CA SER A 150 -9.56 -8.40 4.54
C SER A 150 -10.16 -9.36 5.55
N ILE A 151 -11.34 -9.05 6.06
CA ILE A 151 -12.18 -10.02 6.78
C ILE A 151 -12.63 -11.18 5.88
N ALA A 152 -12.59 -10.96 4.55
CA ALA A 152 -12.94 -11.97 3.54
C ALA A 152 -11.91 -13.10 3.38
N THR A 153 -10.89 -13.19 4.24
CA THR A 153 -10.07 -14.40 4.41
C THR A 153 -10.88 -15.61 4.84
N ARG A 154 -12.13 -15.40 5.27
CA ARG A 154 -13.14 -16.42 5.59
C ARG A 154 -14.47 -16.00 4.95
N SER A 155 -14.62 -16.21 3.64
CA SER A 155 -15.79 -15.76 2.90
C SER A 155 -16.37 -16.83 1.99
N ILE A 156 -17.64 -16.71 1.69
CA ILE A 156 -18.37 -17.55 0.74
C ILE A 156 -18.26 -16.92 -0.65
N HIS A 157 -18.16 -17.72 -1.70
CA HIS A 157 -18.14 -17.32 -3.12
C HIS A 157 -16.98 -16.42 -3.58
N ARG A 158 -15.93 -16.29 -2.75
CA ARG A 158 -14.71 -15.51 -3.05
C ARG A 158 -13.45 -16.28 -2.70
N VAL A 159 -13.45 -17.60 -2.95
CA VAL A 159 -12.36 -18.49 -2.51
C VAL A 159 -10.98 -18.03 -3.01
N PRO A 160 -10.78 -17.67 -4.29
CA PRO A 160 -9.47 -17.19 -4.76
C PRO A 160 -9.05 -15.87 -4.07
N TYR A 161 -9.98 -14.94 -3.88
CA TYR A 161 -9.69 -13.71 -3.14
C TYR A 161 -9.35 -13.98 -1.67
N ALA A 162 -10.07 -14.87 -1.01
CA ALA A 162 -9.78 -15.30 0.36
C ALA A 162 -8.39 -15.93 0.47
N ALA A 163 -8.00 -16.76 -0.50
CA ALA A 163 -6.66 -17.35 -0.59
C ALA A 163 -5.58 -16.27 -0.76
N ALA A 164 -5.81 -15.29 -1.65
CA ALA A 164 -4.89 -14.17 -1.85
C ALA A 164 -4.69 -13.35 -0.56
N LYS A 165 -5.78 -12.99 0.14
CA LYS A 165 -5.70 -12.22 1.38
C LYS A 165 -5.19 -13.04 2.58
N GLY A 166 -5.43 -14.35 2.60
CA GLY A 166 -4.74 -15.29 3.49
C GLY A 166 -3.23 -15.30 3.26
N GLY A 167 -2.82 -15.29 1.98
CA GLY A 167 -1.42 -15.13 1.58
C GLY A 167 -0.80 -13.81 2.07
N VAL A 168 -1.54 -12.70 2.02
CA VAL A 168 -1.09 -11.41 2.58
C VAL A 168 -0.85 -11.50 4.09
N ASN A 169 -1.71 -12.21 4.84
CA ASN A 169 -1.52 -12.42 6.28
C ASN A 169 -0.25 -13.23 6.56
N ALA A 170 -0.07 -14.34 5.84
CA ALA A 170 1.11 -15.20 5.99
C ALA A 170 2.41 -14.46 5.61
N LEU A 171 2.40 -13.72 4.48
CA LEU A 171 3.52 -12.87 4.06
C LEU A 171 3.90 -11.87 5.16
N THR A 172 2.92 -11.20 5.76
CA THR A 172 3.14 -10.20 6.81
C THR A 172 3.84 -10.82 8.01
N ALA A 173 3.35 -11.96 8.48
CA ALA A 173 3.95 -12.66 9.60
C ALA A 173 5.37 -13.14 9.29
N SER A 174 5.60 -13.72 8.10
CA SER A 174 6.90 -14.24 7.68
C SER A 174 7.96 -13.13 7.56
N ILE A 175 7.60 -11.99 6.92
CA ILE A 175 8.52 -10.85 6.83
C ILE A 175 8.84 -10.30 8.22
N ALA A 176 7.84 -10.16 9.11
CA ALA A 176 8.07 -9.68 10.47
C ALA A 176 9.04 -10.59 11.24
N MET A 177 8.91 -11.92 11.10
CA MET A 177 9.83 -12.89 11.71
C MET A 177 11.25 -12.77 11.14
N GLU A 178 11.39 -12.69 9.81
CA GLU A 178 12.70 -12.56 9.16
C GLU A 178 13.41 -11.24 9.52
N GLN A 179 12.65 -10.17 9.73
CA GLN A 179 13.20 -8.83 9.92
C GLN A 179 13.27 -8.41 11.39
N THR A 180 13.06 -9.30 12.35
CA THR A 180 13.03 -9.02 13.79
C THR A 180 14.27 -8.24 14.29
N GLY A 181 15.45 -8.43 13.72
CA GLY A 181 16.68 -7.71 14.10
C GLY A 181 16.93 -6.41 13.32
N ASN A 182 16.09 -6.06 12.35
CA ASN A 182 16.32 -4.99 11.38
C ASN A 182 15.47 -3.73 11.60
N GLY A 183 14.63 -3.71 12.63
CA GLY A 183 13.80 -2.55 12.95
C GLY A 183 12.67 -2.30 11.93
N ILE A 184 12.11 -3.38 11.33
CA ILE A 184 11.03 -3.34 10.34
C ILE A 184 9.83 -4.10 10.89
#